data_713b61d8569a6e49aa4d54ca0a0b7c0d
#
_entry.id   713b61d8569a6e49aa4d54ca0a0b7c0d
#
_cell.length_a   1.000
_cell.length_b   1.000
_cell.length_c   1.000
_cell.angle_alpha   90.00
_cell.angle_beta   90.00
_cell.angle_gamma   90.00
#
_symmetry.space_group_name_H-M   'P 1'
#
loop_
_entity.id
_entity.type
_entity.pdbx_description
1 polymer ?
#
loop_
_entity_poly.entity_id
_entity_poly.type
_entity_poly.pdbx_seq_one_letter_code
_entity_poly.pdbx_strand_id
1 'polypeptide(L)'
;MSQELWKSYFNTGLESAKAGMVETSIDYFEWSAKLKPDNQEILYNLGVSYMTIGKMTEAIKAFTNSLKIDDTNSDAYANRAICFSYIDENGKSLSDVKQAVKMGAVEAGLKQAIKLVEEKKLKEKKLSKIKKKNENNN
;
A
#
# COMPACT_ATOMS: atom_id res chain seq x y z
N MET A 1 -9.21 16.62 -25.54
CA MET A 1 -7.76 16.59 -25.28
C MET A 1 -7.43 16.34 -23.82
N SER A 2 -7.96 17.11 -22.86
CA SER A 2 -7.76 16.87 -21.42
C SER A 2 -8.34 15.54 -20.90
N GLN A 3 -9.37 15.01 -21.55
CA GLN A 3 -10.01 13.73 -21.16
C GLN A 3 -9.13 12.50 -21.38
N GLU A 4 -8.12 12.60 -22.24
CA GLU A 4 -7.20 11.50 -22.52
C GLU A 4 -5.86 11.64 -21.75
N LEU A 5 -5.56 12.84 -21.22
CA LEU A 5 -4.28 13.10 -20.56
C LEU A 5 -4.11 12.26 -19.27
N TRP A 6 -5.19 12.07 -18.51
CA TRP A 6 -5.13 11.22 -17.32
C TRP A 6 -4.77 9.76 -17.65
N LYS A 7 -5.27 9.25 -18.80
CA LYS A 7 -4.92 7.91 -19.29
C LYS A 7 -3.45 7.81 -19.67
N SER A 8 -2.92 8.82 -20.33
CA SER A 8 -1.50 8.89 -20.69
C SER A 8 -0.63 8.86 -19.44
N TYR A 9 -0.94 9.68 -18.43
CA TYR A 9 -0.24 9.66 -17.15
C TYR A 9 -0.37 8.31 -16.44
N PHE A 10 -1.58 7.75 -16.41
CA PHE A 10 -1.81 6.45 -15.79
C PHE A 10 -0.99 5.35 -16.45
N ASN A 11 -0.98 5.28 -17.77
CA ASN A 11 -0.20 4.29 -18.53
C ASN A 11 1.30 4.46 -18.30
N THR A 12 1.80 5.69 -18.29
CA THR A 12 3.21 5.98 -17.99
C THR A 12 3.56 5.57 -16.55
N GLY A 13 2.65 5.79 -15.61
CA GLY A 13 2.80 5.33 -14.22
C GLY A 13 2.91 3.81 -14.14
N LEU A 14 2.06 3.07 -14.85
CA LEU A 14 2.12 1.60 -14.92
C LEU A 14 3.45 1.10 -15.50
N GLU A 15 3.91 1.69 -16.58
CA GLU A 15 5.19 1.34 -17.20
C GLU A 15 6.37 1.64 -16.26
N SER A 16 6.33 2.78 -15.57
CA SER A 16 7.36 3.16 -14.59
C SER A 16 7.40 2.17 -13.42
N ALA A 17 6.24 1.75 -12.92
CA ALA A 17 6.14 0.76 -11.84
C ALA A 17 6.71 -0.59 -12.27
N LYS A 18 6.39 -1.06 -13.48
CA LYS A 18 6.94 -2.29 -14.04
C LYS A 18 8.47 -2.23 -14.19
N ALA A 19 9.00 -1.07 -14.51
CA ALA A 19 10.44 -0.84 -14.65
C ALA A 19 11.16 -0.69 -13.30
N GLY A 20 10.43 -0.76 -12.18
CA GLY A 20 11.00 -0.57 -10.84
C GLY A 20 11.21 0.89 -10.45
N MET A 21 10.76 1.83 -11.26
CA MET A 21 10.85 3.28 -11.01
C MET A 21 9.63 3.74 -10.21
N VAL A 22 9.56 3.31 -8.94
CA VAL A 22 8.34 3.43 -8.13
C VAL A 22 8.03 4.90 -7.79
N GLU A 23 9.02 5.71 -7.41
CA GLU A 23 8.82 7.13 -7.14
C GLU A 23 8.30 7.87 -8.37
N THR A 24 8.82 7.54 -9.55
CA THR A 24 8.33 8.09 -10.82
C THR A 24 6.87 7.67 -11.07
N SER A 25 6.54 6.41 -10.78
CA SER A 25 5.16 5.93 -10.93
C SER A 25 4.19 6.69 -10.03
N ILE A 26 4.60 7.03 -8.81
CA ILE A 26 3.79 7.82 -7.87
C ILE A 26 3.47 9.19 -8.46
N ASP A 27 4.45 9.89 -9.01
CA ASP A 27 4.26 11.20 -9.63
C ASP A 27 3.21 11.13 -10.76
N TYR A 28 3.33 10.15 -11.64
CA TYR A 28 2.38 9.97 -12.74
C TYR A 28 0.99 9.57 -12.27
N PHE A 29 0.88 8.68 -11.28
CA PHE A 29 -0.42 8.32 -10.70
C PHE A 29 -1.08 9.50 -9.99
N GLU A 30 -0.31 10.32 -9.29
CA GLU A 30 -0.84 11.54 -8.65
C GLU A 30 -1.34 12.55 -9.68
N TRP A 31 -0.60 12.79 -10.77
CA TRP A 31 -1.06 13.67 -11.85
C TRP A 31 -2.31 13.11 -12.53
N SER A 32 -2.36 11.79 -12.76
CA SER A 32 -3.55 11.13 -13.29
C SER A 32 -4.75 11.31 -12.36
N ALA A 33 -4.57 11.11 -11.04
CA ALA A 33 -5.63 11.25 -10.04
C ALA A 33 -6.16 12.68 -9.93
N LYS A 34 -5.32 13.69 -10.12
CA LYS A 34 -5.77 15.09 -10.17
C LYS A 34 -6.74 15.36 -11.31
N LEU A 35 -6.50 14.73 -12.45
CA LEU A 35 -7.36 14.89 -13.65
C LEU A 35 -8.59 13.97 -13.60
N LYS A 36 -8.49 12.83 -12.92
CA LYS A 36 -9.57 11.85 -12.81
C LYS A 36 -9.67 11.33 -11.38
N PRO A 37 -10.20 12.15 -10.45
CA PRO A 37 -10.20 11.80 -9.00
C PRO A 37 -11.19 10.71 -8.61
N ASP A 38 -12.12 10.34 -9.49
CA ASP A 38 -13.16 9.34 -9.27
C ASP A 38 -12.81 7.96 -9.88
N ASN A 39 -11.55 7.72 -10.18
CA ASN A 39 -11.10 6.45 -10.75
C ASN A 39 -10.42 5.59 -9.68
N GLN A 40 -11.06 4.49 -9.29
CA GLN A 40 -10.57 3.62 -8.22
C GLN A 40 -9.27 2.89 -8.61
N GLU A 41 -9.06 2.59 -9.88
CA GLU A 41 -7.86 1.89 -10.36
C GLU A 41 -6.61 2.76 -10.22
N ILE A 42 -6.69 4.05 -10.54
CA ILE A 42 -5.58 5.00 -10.34
C ILE A 42 -5.21 5.04 -8.86
N LEU A 43 -6.18 5.19 -7.98
CA LEU A 43 -5.97 5.29 -6.53
C LEU A 43 -5.43 3.98 -5.95
N TYR A 44 -5.91 2.84 -6.42
CA TYR A 44 -5.39 1.53 -6.04
C TYR A 44 -3.91 1.40 -6.41
N ASN A 45 -3.54 1.70 -7.64
CA ASN A 45 -2.15 1.61 -8.09
C ASN A 45 -1.24 2.61 -7.36
N LEU A 46 -1.75 3.80 -7.06
CA LEU A 46 -1.05 4.76 -6.22
C LEU A 46 -0.76 4.17 -4.82
N GLY A 47 -1.75 3.53 -4.22
CA GLY A 47 -1.59 2.83 -2.93
C GLY A 47 -0.52 1.75 -2.96
N VAL A 48 -0.52 0.92 -4.00
CA VAL A 48 0.49 -0.14 -4.19
C VAL A 48 1.90 0.47 -4.33
N SER A 49 2.03 1.56 -5.06
CA SER A 49 3.32 2.23 -5.23
C SER A 49 3.84 2.82 -3.92
N TYR A 50 3.00 3.49 -3.15
CA TYR A 50 3.37 3.98 -1.81
C TYR A 50 3.77 2.84 -0.87
N MET A 51 2.99 1.75 -0.86
CA MET A 51 3.30 0.57 -0.06
C MET A 51 4.67 -0.02 -0.42
N THR A 52 5.00 -0.09 -1.70
CA THR A 52 6.25 -0.63 -2.22
C THR A 52 7.47 0.13 -1.70
N ILE A 53 7.38 1.45 -1.53
CA ILE A 53 8.47 2.27 -0.98
C ILE A 53 8.36 2.49 0.54
N GLY A 54 7.48 1.76 1.22
CA GLY A 54 7.37 1.81 2.68
C GLY A 54 6.57 2.99 3.24
N LYS A 55 5.88 3.74 2.40
CA LYS A 55 5.02 4.86 2.83
C LYS A 55 3.61 4.34 3.15
N MET A 56 3.50 3.64 4.27
CA MET A 56 2.28 2.91 4.64
C MET A 56 1.09 3.82 4.93
N THR A 57 1.29 4.97 5.55
CA THR A 57 0.21 5.93 5.85
C THR A 57 -0.39 6.50 4.56
N GLU A 58 0.44 6.88 3.61
CA GLU A 58 0.01 7.37 2.29
C GLU A 58 -0.68 6.25 1.50
N ALA A 59 -0.16 5.02 1.58
CA ALA A 59 -0.79 3.85 0.95
C ALA A 59 -2.20 3.60 1.50
N ILE A 60 -2.37 3.63 2.83
CA ILE A 60 -3.68 3.47 3.49
C ILE A 60 -4.66 4.52 2.99
N LYS A 61 -4.23 5.77 2.89
CA LYS A 61 -5.08 6.86 2.38
C LYS A 61 -5.53 6.60 0.94
N ALA A 62 -4.61 6.18 0.08
CA ALA A 62 -4.91 5.89 -1.32
C ALA A 62 -5.87 4.70 -1.45
N PHE A 63 -5.63 3.60 -0.73
CA PHE A 63 -6.54 2.44 -0.71
C PHE A 63 -7.92 2.81 -0.15
N THR A 64 -7.96 3.62 0.90
CA THR A 64 -9.23 4.08 1.49
C THR A 64 -10.04 4.88 0.48
N ASN A 65 -9.41 5.80 -0.24
CA ASN A 65 -10.07 6.59 -1.27
C ASN A 65 -10.52 5.72 -2.45
N SER A 66 -9.72 4.74 -2.84
CA SER A 66 -10.09 3.74 -3.86
C SER A 66 -11.34 2.97 -3.46
N LEU A 67 -11.38 2.48 -2.20
CA LEU A 67 -12.51 1.71 -1.66
C LEU A 67 -13.78 2.54 -1.47
N LYS A 68 -13.68 3.86 -1.30
CA LYS A 68 -14.86 4.74 -1.28
C LYS A 68 -15.54 4.80 -2.65
N ILE A 69 -14.81 4.60 -3.73
CA ILE A 69 -15.34 4.60 -5.10
C ILE A 69 -15.87 3.21 -5.46
N ASP A 70 -15.11 2.16 -5.16
CA ASP A 70 -15.48 0.76 -5.38
C ASP A 70 -15.04 -0.06 -4.17
N ASP A 71 -16.00 -0.46 -3.34
CA ASP A 71 -15.79 -1.23 -2.10
C ASP A 71 -15.72 -2.75 -2.31
N THR A 72 -15.65 -3.21 -3.56
CA THR A 72 -15.59 -4.63 -3.90
C THR A 72 -14.18 -5.15 -4.20
N ASN A 73 -13.16 -4.29 -4.18
CA ASN A 73 -11.79 -4.66 -4.49
C ASN A 73 -11.13 -5.42 -3.33
N SER A 74 -11.10 -6.74 -3.43
CA SER A 74 -10.47 -7.64 -2.46
C SER A 74 -8.99 -7.30 -2.22
N ASP A 75 -8.24 -6.99 -3.28
CA ASP A 75 -6.81 -6.66 -3.18
C ASP A 75 -6.56 -5.35 -2.44
N ALA A 76 -7.46 -4.37 -2.59
CA ALA A 76 -7.36 -3.12 -1.86
C ALA A 76 -7.52 -3.33 -0.34
N TYR A 77 -8.48 -4.14 0.07
CA TYR A 77 -8.62 -4.52 1.49
C TYR A 77 -7.41 -5.30 1.98
N ALA A 78 -6.93 -6.28 1.21
CA ALA A 78 -5.79 -7.11 1.58
C ALA A 78 -4.51 -6.27 1.76
N ASN A 79 -4.21 -5.41 0.82
CA ASN A 79 -3.05 -4.54 0.88
C ASN A 79 -3.15 -3.52 2.00
N ARG A 80 -4.35 -2.96 2.23
CA ARG A 80 -4.57 -2.04 3.34
C ARG A 80 -4.40 -2.74 4.69
N ALA A 81 -4.85 -3.99 4.82
CA ALA A 81 -4.63 -4.80 6.02
C ALA A 81 -3.14 -4.95 6.34
N ILE A 82 -2.32 -5.23 5.33
CA ILE A 82 -0.86 -5.33 5.48
C ILE A 82 -0.28 -3.98 5.93
N CYS A 83 -0.71 -2.88 5.34
CA CYS A 83 -0.28 -1.54 5.74
C CYS A 83 -0.67 -1.21 7.19
N PHE A 84 -1.89 -1.53 7.60
CA PHE A 84 -2.33 -1.35 8.99
C PHE A 84 -1.49 -2.17 9.98
N SER A 85 -1.13 -3.39 9.62
CA SER A 85 -0.23 -4.21 10.44
C SER A 85 1.14 -3.54 10.60
N TYR A 86 1.65 -2.91 9.55
CA TYR A 86 2.92 -2.18 9.58
C TYR A 86 2.92 -1.04 10.60
N ILE A 87 1.81 -0.35 10.77
CA ILE A 87 1.68 0.79 11.69
C ILE A 87 1.02 0.41 13.04
N ASP A 88 0.98 -0.88 13.36
CA ASP A 88 0.44 -1.43 14.61
C ASP A 88 -1.07 -1.18 14.84
N GLU A 89 -1.82 -0.91 13.78
CA GLU A 89 -3.28 -0.79 13.79
C GLU A 89 -3.94 -2.17 13.56
N ASN A 90 -3.67 -3.09 14.51
CA ASN A 90 -4.02 -4.51 14.36
C ASN A 90 -5.52 -4.78 14.28
N GLY A 91 -6.35 -4.00 14.97
CA GLY A 91 -7.81 -4.11 14.88
C GLY A 91 -8.33 -3.76 13.49
N LYS A 92 -7.81 -2.69 12.89
CA LYS A 92 -8.15 -2.29 11.52
C LYS A 92 -7.61 -3.29 10.49
N SER A 93 -6.40 -3.81 10.72
CA SER A 93 -5.82 -4.87 9.91
C SER A 93 -6.73 -6.10 9.89
N LEU A 94 -7.15 -6.59 11.06
CA LEU A 94 -8.03 -7.76 11.17
C LEU A 94 -9.38 -7.53 10.48
N SER A 95 -9.97 -6.36 10.62
CA SER A 95 -11.22 -5.98 9.94
C SER A 95 -11.07 -6.05 8.42
N ASP A 96 -9.96 -5.54 7.89
CA ASP A 96 -9.68 -5.58 6.45
C ASP A 96 -9.37 -7.00 5.96
N VAL A 97 -8.72 -7.84 6.77
CA VAL A 97 -8.53 -9.27 6.45
C VAL A 97 -9.87 -9.96 6.27
N LYS A 98 -10.80 -9.76 7.21
CA LYS A 98 -12.13 -10.36 7.12
C LYS A 98 -12.87 -9.90 5.87
N GLN A 99 -12.80 -8.62 5.56
CA GLN A 99 -13.46 -8.07 4.38
C GLN A 99 -12.82 -8.57 3.08
N ALA A 100 -11.49 -8.64 3.02
CA ALA A 100 -10.77 -9.17 1.86
C ALA A 100 -11.15 -10.63 1.60
N VAL A 101 -11.22 -11.46 2.65
CA VAL A 101 -11.60 -12.88 2.54
C VAL A 101 -13.06 -13.00 2.06
N LYS A 102 -13.95 -12.18 2.60
CA LYS A 102 -15.36 -12.13 2.15
C LYS A 102 -15.47 -11.79 0.66
N MET A 103 -14.55 -10.96 0.15
CA MET A 103 -14.49 -10.54 -1.26
C MET A 103 -13.66 -11.48 -2.14
N GLY A 104 -13.17 -12.60 -1.60
CA GLY A 104 -12.50 -13.65 -2.37
C GLY A 104 -10.99 -13.85 -2.13
N ALA A 105 -10.37 -13.10 -1.23
CA ALA A 105 -8.96 -13.29 -0.90
C ALA A 105 -8.71 -14.63 -0.21
N VAL A 106 -7.53 -15.20 -0.43
CA VAL A 106 -7.08 -16.43 0.24
C VAL A 106 -6.59 -16.08 1.65
N GLU A 107 -7.34 -16.49 2.66
CA GLU A 107 -7.08 -16.15 4.07
C GLU A 107 -5.68 -16.56 4.54
N ALA A 108 -5.27 -17.79 4.23
CA ALA A 108 -3.97 -18.31 4.65
C ALA A 108 -2.79 -17.48 4.10
N GLY A 109 -2.88 -17.09 2.82
CA GLY A 109 -1.86 -16.25 2.19
C GLY A 109 -1.77 -14.87 2.82
N LEU A 110 -2.92 -14.26 3.12
CA LEU A 110 -2.97 -12.94 3.72
C LEU A 110 -2.45 -12.95 5.18
N LYS A 111 -2.84 -13.95 5.95
CA LYS A 111 -2.31 -14.15 7.32
C LYS A 111 -0.80 -14.38 7.32
N GLN A 112 -0.28 -15.14 6.35
CA GLN A 112 1.15 -15.36 6.20
C GLN A 112 1.89 -14.04 5.88
N ALA A 113 1.34 -13.23 4.98
CA ALA A 113 1.92 -11.92 4.63
C ALA A 113 2.01 -11.01 5.87
N ILE A 114 0.95 -10.95 6.67
CA ILE A 114 0.91 -10.14 7.90
C ILE A 114 1.93 -10.67 8.93
N LYS A 115 2.03 -11.99 9.09
CA LYS A 115 3.02 -12.60 9.97
C LYS A 115 4.45 -12.20 9.58
N LEU A 116 4.76 -12.18 8.29
CA LEU A 116 6.07 -11.75 7.79
C LEU A 116 6.36 -10.28 8.12
N VAL A 117 5.34 -9.42 8.06
CA VAL A 117 5.45 -8.01 8.49
C VAL A 117 5.83 -7.93 9.97
N GLU A 118 5.13 -8.66 10.82
CA GLU A 118 5.37 -8.68 12.27
C GLU A 118 6.78 -9.19 12.60
N GLU A 119 7.22 -10.25 11.95
CA GLU A 119 8.57 -10.80 12.10
C GLU A 119 9.65 -9.80 11.69
N LYS A 120 9.46 -9.11 10.57
CA LYS A 120 10.36 -8.06 10.08
C LYS A 120 10.47 -6.92 11.08
N LYS A 121 9.34 -6.43 11.58
CA LYS A 121 9.29 -5.36 12.59
C LYS A 121 10.01 -5.76 13.87
N LEU A 122 9.85 -7.00 14.32
CA LEU A 122 10.51 -7.51 15.51
C LEU A 122 12.04 -7.55 15.33
N LYS A 123 12.52 -7.98 14.17
CA LYS A 123 13.95 -7.95 13.82
C LYS A 123 14.51 -6.55 13.82
N GLU A 124 13.80 -5.59 13.22
CA GLU A 124 14.19 -4.18 13.18
C GLU A 124 14.29 -3.59 14.60
N LYS A 125 13.34 -3.88 15.49
CA LYS A 125 13.37 -3.48 16.90
C LYS A 125 14.60 -4.03 17.62
N LYS A 126 14.93 -5.30 17.43
CA LYS A 126 16.10 -5.93 18.05
C LYS A 126 17.41 -5.30 17.57
N LEU A 127 17.54 -5.07 16.27
CA LEU A 127 18.70 -4.41 15.69
C LEU A 127 18.88 -2.98 16.19
N SER A 128 17.79 -2.21 16.31
CA SER A 128 17.79 -0.86 16.84
C SER A 128 18.27 -0.84 18.31
N LYS A 129 17.83 -1.78 19.15
CA LYS A 129 18.27 -1.91 20.54
C LYS A 129 19.76 -2.24 20.66
N ILE A 130 20.26 -3.15 19.82
CA ILE A 130 21.69 -3.50 19.79
C ILE A 130 22.52 -2.30 19.39
N LYS A 131 22.12 -1.56 18.34
CA LYS A 131 22.81 -0.37 17.87
C LYS A 131 22.91 0.71 18.94
N LYS A 132 21.79 1.01 19.62
CA LYS A 132 21.76 1.99 20.74
C LYS A 132 22.67 1.57 21.90
N LYS A 133 22.68 0.27 22.24
CA LYS A 133 23.55 -0.27 23.29
C LYS A 133 25.03 -0.08 22.95
N ASN A 134 25.41 -0.35 21.71
CA ASN A 134 26.78 -0.18 21.24
C ASN A 134 27.21 1.30 21.22
N GLU A 135 26.34 2.21 20.84
CA GLU A 135 26.60 3.66 20.86
C GLU A 135 26.81 4.19 22.27
N ASN A 136 26.06 3.66 23.26
CA ASN A 136 26.16 4.08 24.66
C ASN A 136 27.40 3.50 25.37
N ASN A 137 28.04 2.47 24.82
CA ASN A 137 29.25 1.84 25.38
C ASN A 137 30.56 2.40 24.78
N ASN A 138 30.48 3.33 23.85
CA ASN A 138 31.59 4.05 23.25
C ASN A 138 31.63 5.49 23.78
#